data_292e5d350cca2fc84b2a2b4e883c49c6
#
_entry.id   292e5d350cca2fc84b2a2b4e883c49c6
#
_cell.length_a   1.000
_cell.length_b   1.000
_cell.length_c   1.000
_cell.angle_alpha   90.00
_cell.angle_beta   90.00
_cell.angle_gamma   90.00
#
_symmetry.space_group_name_H-M   'P 1'
#
loop_
_entity.id
_entity.type
_entity.pdbx_description
1 polymer ?
#
loop_
_entity_poly.entity_id
_entity_poly.type
_entity_poly.pdbx_seq_one_letter_code
_entity_poly.pdbx_strand_id
1 'polypeptide(L)'
;GRLYDLDVLSPGGEKLSRPQSRRCLICGGPVTVCSRSRAHGLAAIQAKTEDILRSFAAGHLAQLARQALEDEVCLTPKPGLVDRRNTGAHDDMDLPLFRRSAAALEPYFCRFVSLGMAGASPAELQALGREAEHAMLTATGGVNTHKGALYSFALLLSALGRSLTEGGDPFHTAAAIAGALPPASGTHGSAVRAQCGGVRQEAISGFPTARHMRELLSRSGALAALTWSMSRLDDSTLVYRGGPEGLRYVRQAA
;
A
#
# COMPACT_ATOMS: atom_id res chain seq x y z
N GLY A 1 5.44 -13.10 18.52
CA GLY A 1 6.68 -13.32 18.99
C GLY A 1 7.36 -14.68 19.06
N ARG A 2 7.16 -15.64 18.10
CA ARG A 2 7.89 -16.93 18.16
C ARG A 2 9.37 -16.83 17.78
N LEU A 3 9.76 -15.79 17.05
CA LEU A 3 11.13 -15.59 16.56
C LEU A 3 11.99 -14.72 17.50
N TYR A 4 11.38 -14.14 18.54
CA TYR A 4 12.10 -13.34 19.51
C TYR A 4 12.40 -14.15 20.76
N ASP A 5 13.65 -14.09 21.23
CA ASP A 5 14.05 -14.58 22.53
C ASP A 5 13.96 -13.41 23.53
N LEU A 6 12.77 -13.24 24.09
CA LEU A 6 12.45 -12.17 25.02
C LEU A 6 12.06 -12.78 26.36
N ASP A 7 12.77 -12.37 27.41
CA ASP A 7 12.36 -12.62 28.78
C ASP A 7 11.46 -11.48 29.27
N VAL A 8 10.32 -11.83 29.81
CA VAL A 8 9.41 -10.90 30.48
C VAL A 8 9.68 -10.98 31.97
N LEU A 9 10.00 -9.85 32.58
CA LEU A 9 10.24 -9.77 34.01
C LEU A 9 9.05 -9.13 34.72
N SER A 10 8.74 -9.56 35.94
CA SER A 10 7.82 -8.87 36.84
C SER A 10 8.43 -7.53 37.28
N PRO A 11 7.63 -6.60 37.85
CA PRO A 11 8.18 -5.39 38.45
C PRO A 11 9.23 -5.64 39.55
N GLY A 12 9.20 -6.83 40.19
CA GLY A 12 10.19 -7.28 41.15
C GLY A 12 11.42 -7.96 40.55
N GLY A 13 11.57 -8.01 39.23
CA GLY A 13 12.73 -8.61 38.54
C GLY A 13 12.66 -10.13 38.34
N GLU A 14 11.54 -10.78 38.70
CA GLU A 14 11.40 -12.22 38.53
C GLU A 14 11.02 -12.56 37.09
N LYS A 15 11.66 -13.59 36.53
CA LYS A 15 11.34 -14.06 35.17
C LYS A 15 9.98 -14.74 35.13
N LEU A 16 9.08 -14.16 34.35
CA LEU A 16 7.76 -14.71 34.12
C LEU A 16 7.80 -15.85 33.09
N SER A 17 7.33 -17.00 33.49
CA SER A 17 7.21 -18.18 32.62
C SER A 17 5.84 -18.24 31.97
N ARG A 18 5.80 -18.74 30.72
CA ARG A 18 4.53 -18.96 30.03
C ARG A 18 3.82 -20.18 30.63
N PRO A 19 2.49 -20.14 30.82
CA PRO A 19 1.74 -21.29 31.31
C PRO A 19 1.76 -22.48 30.34
N GLN A 20 2.00 -22.22 29.04
CA GLN A 20 2.10 -23.26 28.02
C GLN A 20 3.51 -23.35 27.44
N SER A 21 4.04 -24.59 27.32
CA SER A 21 5.33 -24.82 26.69
C SER A 21 5.36 -24.39 25.22
N ARG A 22 6.52 -23.95 24.73
CA ARG A 22 6.70 -23.58 23.32
C ARG A 22 6.47 -24.78 22.42
N ARG A 23 5.75 -24.56 21.32
CA ARG A 23 5.56 -25.54 20.27
C ARG A 23 6.59 -25.39 19.16
N CYS A 24 6.97 -26.48 18.54
CA CYS A 24 7.86 -26.49 17.38
C CYS A 24 7.28 -25.66 16.22
N LEU A 25 8.10 -24.86 15.57
CA LEU A 25 7.70 -24.01 14.44
C LEU A 25 7.26 -24.83 13.21
N ILE A 26 7.83 -26.05 13.06
CA ILE A 26 7.60 -26.87 11.87
C ILE A 26 6.42 -27.81 12.07
N CYS A 27 6.44 -28.64 13.13
CA CYS A 27 5.45 -29.69 13.31
C CYS A 27 4.37 -29.37 14.37
N GLY A 28 4.51 -28.26 15.10
CA GLY A 28 3.56 -27.90 16.17
C GLY A 28 3.68 -28.74 17.46
N GLY A 29 4.49 -29.79 17.48
CA GLY A 29 4.75 -30.62 18.65
C GLY A 29 5.56 -29.92 19.75
N PRO A 30 5.89 -30.60 20.88
CA PRO A 30 6.69 -30.03 21.95
C PRO A 30 8.09 -29.65 21.44
N VAL A 31 8.49 -28.38 21.58
CA VAL A 31 9.79 -27.89 21.08
C VAL A 31 10.97 -28.64 21.72
N THR A 32 10.86 -29.00 22.99
CA THR A 32 11.90 -29.74 23.74
C THR A 32 12.19 -31.11 23.13
N VAL A 33 11.18 -31.81 22.62
CA VAL A 33 11.34 -33.09 21.92
C VAL A 33 12.07 -32.87 20.60
N CYS A 34 11.57 -31.95 19.77
CA CYS A 34 12.16 -31.67 18.46
C CYS A 34 13.60 -31.14 18.54
N SER A 35 13.93 -30.29 19.53
CA SER A 35 15.29 -29.76 19.71
C SER A 35 16.26 -30.82 20.17
N ARG A 36 15.89 -31.69 21.11
CA ARG A 36 16.75 -32.78 21.61
C ARG A 36 16.99 -33.86 20.56
N SER A 37 15.94 -34.25 19.84
CA SER A 37 16.04 -35.28 18.78
C SER A 37 16.60 -34.76 17.46
N ARG A 38 16.80 -33.43 17.33
CA ARG A 38 17.13 -32.77 16.05
C ARG A 38 16.21 -33.21 14.90
N ALA A 39 14.90 -33.37 15.20
CA ALA A 39 13.90 -33.91 14.28
C ALA A 39 13.76 -33.12 12.97
N HIS A 40 14.17 -31.85 12.96
CA HIS A 40 14.13 -30.98 11.80
C HIS A 40 15.51 -30.47 11.44
N GLY A 41 15.89 -30.57 10.17
CA GLY A 41 17.14 -30.03 9.66
C GLY A 41 17.17 -28.51 9.67
N LEU A 42 18.37 -27.92 9.69
CA LEU A 42 18.58 -26.47 9.72
C LEU A 42 17.86 -25.76 8.55
N ALA A 43 17.96 -26.32 7.34
CA ALA A 43 17.31 -25.74 6.15
C ALA A 43 15.78 -25.64 6.29
N ALA A 44 15.12 -26.63 6.90
CA ALA A 44 13.69 -26.60 7.14
C ALA A 44 13.31 -25.53 8.19
N ILE A 45 14.13 -25.33 9.20
CA ILE A 45 13.93 -24.29 10.22
C ILE A 45 14.10 -22.91 9.59
N GLN A 46 15.15 -22.71 8.80
CA GLN A 46 15.42 -21.46 8.10
C GLN A 46 14.28 -21.10 7.13
N ALA A 47 13.87 -22.06 6.28
CA ALA A 47 12.76 -21.85 5.35
C ALA A 47 11.46 -21.47 6.08
N LYS A 48 11.14 -22.14 7.19
CA LYS A 48 9.93 -21.81 7.97
C LYS A 48 10.02 -20.45 8.66
N THR A 49 11.22 -20.08 9.13
CA THR A 49 11.46 -18.76 9.71
C THR A 49 11.29 -17.66 8.67
N GLU A 50 11.84 -17.86 7.48
CA GLU A 50 11.70 -16.94 6.36
C GLU A 50 10.24 -16.78 5.92
N ASP A 51 9.49 -17.88 5.79
CA ASP A 51 8.06 -17.86 5.50
C ASP A 51 7.26 -17.03 6.51
N ILE A 52 7.55 -17.19 7.81
CA ILE A 52 6.90 -16.40 8.86
C ILE A 52 7.25 -14.91 8.72
N LEU A 53 8.50 -14.57 8.46
CA LEU A 53 8.94 -13.18 8.30
C LEU A 53 8.33 -12.54 7.04
N ARG A 54 8.33 -13.25 5.91
CA ARG A 54 7.72 -12.79 4.66
C ARG A 54 6.21 -12.55 4.83
N SER A 55 5.51 -13.51 5.43
CA SER A 55 4.08 -13.39 5.68
C SER A 55 3.74 -12.24 6.62
N PHE A 56 4.55 -12.04 7.67
CA PHE A 56 4.39 -10.91 8.58
C PHE A 56 4.61 -9.58 7.86
N ALA A 57 5.69 -9.45 7.10
CA ALA A 57 6.02 -8.23 6.37
C ALA A 57 4.92 -7.88 5.35
N ALA A 58 4.44 -8.88 4.58
CA ALA A 58 3.37 -8.67 3.62
C ALA A 58 2.07 -8.20 4.29
N GLY A 59 1.64 -8.87 5.37
CA GLY A 59 0.47 -8.47 6.12
C GLY A 59 0.59 -7.09 6.76
N HIS A 60 1.75 -6.78 7.35
CA HIS A 60 1.98 -5.49 7.98
C HIS A 60 1.98 -4.33 6.98
N LEU A 61 2.66 -4.49 5.84
CA LEU A 61 2.66 -3.48 4.77
C LEU A 61 1.27 -3.28 4.15
N ALA A 62 0.47 -4.36 4.03
CA ALA A 62 -0.91 -4.25 3.57
C ALA A 62 -1.80 -3.46 4.55
N GLN A 63 -1.64 -3.71 5.85
CA GLN A 63 -2.34 -2.94 6.89
C GLN A 63 -1.97 -1.46 6.87
N LEU A 64 -0.67 -1.14 6.71
CA LEU A 64 -0.20 0.24 6.59
C LEU A 64 -0.78 0.92 5.34
N ALA A 65 -0.84 0.23 4.21
CA ALA A 65 -1.43 0.76 2.98
C ALA A 65 -2.93 1.04 3.13
N ARG A 66 -3.68 0.10 3.73
CA ARG A 66 -5.09 0.32 4.08
C ARG A 66 -5.26 1.50 5.03
N GLN A 67 -4.46 1.56 6.10
CA GLN A 67 -4.50 2.65 7.07
C GLN A 67 -4.23 4.01 6.40
N ALA A 68 -3.28 4.07 5.47
CA ALA A 68 -3.00 5.29 4.72
C ALA A 68 -4.20 5.78 3.88
N LEU A 69 -4.96 4.86 3.26
CA LEU A 69 -6.21 5.22 2.57
C LEU A 69 -7.29 5.73 3.54
N GLU A 70 -7.40 5.11 4.71
CA GLU A 70 -8.36 5.54 5.73
C GLU A 70 -7.97 6.90 6.36
N ASP A 71 -6.69 7.13 6.60
CA ASP A 71 -6.17 8.39 7.13
C ASP A 71 -6.36 9.53 6.12
N GLU A 72 -6.12 9.26 4.84
CA GLU A 72 -6.33 10.21 3.75
C GLU A 72 -7.80 10.65 3.67
N VAL A 73 -8.74 9.70 3.62
CA VAL A 73 -10.16 10.04 3.52
C VAL A 73 -10.70 10.71 4.79
N CYS A 74 -10.08 10.45 5.94
CA CYS A 74 -10.42 11.07 7.22
C CYS A 74 -9.78 12.44 7.46
N LEU A 75 -8.78 12.83 6.65
CA LEU A 75 -8.16 14.15 6.76
C LEU A 75 -9.21 15.25 6.46
N THR A 76 -9.30 16.24 7.33
CA THR A 76 -10.35 17.26 7.31
C THR A 76 -9.79 18.61 7.78
N PRO A 77 -10.10 19.74 7.10
CA PRO A 77 -10.96 19.82 5.90
C PRO A 77 -10.23 19.49 4.60
N LYS A 78 -10.96 18.89 3.64
CA LYS A 78 -10.46 18.69 2.26
C LYS A 78 -11.38 19.39 1.27
N PRO A 79 -11.02 20.56 0.75
CA PRO A 79 -11.86 21.28 -0.20
C PRO A 79 -12.17 20.45 -1.46
N GLY A 80 -13.45 20.24 -1.74
CA GLY A 80 -13.92 19.51 -2.92
C GLY A 80 -13.76 18.00 -2.89
N LEU A 81 -13.19 17.42 -1.85
CA LEU A 81 -12.99 15.98 -1.68
C LEU A 81 -13.82 15.43 -0.52
N VAL A 82 -14.07 14.12 -0.54
CA VAL A 82 -14.74 13.43 0.57
C VAL A 82 -13.88 13.50 1.83
N ASP A 83 -14.48 13.95 2.92
CA ASP A 83 -13.86 13.97 4.24
C ASP A 83 -14.85 13.56 5.34
N ARG A 84 -14.51 13.82 6.62
CA ARG A 84 -15.42 13.51 7.76
C ARG A 84 -16.66 14.39 7.83
N ARG A 85 -16.70 15.55 7.16
CA ARG A 85 -17.76 16.54 7.24
C ARG A 85 -18.74 16.45 6.09
N ASN A 86 -18.25 16.18 4.89
CA ASN A 86 -19.07 16.18 3.69
C ASN A 86 -18.46 15.34 2.56
N THR A 87 -19.19 15.21 1.47
CA THR A 87 -18.79 14.44 0.28
C THR A 87 -18.01 15.28 -0.75
N GLY A 88 -17.71 16.54 -0.45
CA GLY A 88 -17.06 17.44 -1.39
C GLY A 88 -17.91 17.67 -2.64
N ALA A 89 -17.31 17.49 -3.80
CA ALA A 89 -17.96 17.62 -5.12
C ALA A 89 -18.55 16.29 -5.65
N HIS A 90 -18.78 15.31 -4.77
CA HIS A 90 -19.24 13.97 -5.16
C HIS A 90 -20.64 13.69 -4.63
N ASP A 91 -21.52 13.24 -5.55
CA ASP A 91 -22.87 12.78 -5.22
C ASP A 91 -22.93 11.24 -5.06
N ASP A 92 -21.89 10.54 -5.52
CA ASP A 92 -21.80 9.08 -5.62
C ASP A 92 -20.86 8.43 -4.61
N MET A 93 -20.17 9.22 -3.78
CA MET A 93 -19.13 8.76 -2.86
C MET A 93 -19.27 9.41 -1.47
N ASP A 94 -19.09 8.59 -0.44
CA ASP A 94 -19.06 9.01 0.96
C ASP A 94 -17.94 8.34 1.75
N LEU A 95 -17.68 8.77 2.97
CA LEU A 95 -16.66 8.17 3.84
C LEU A 95 -16.86 6.67 4.09
N PRO A 96 -18.09 6.15 4.37
CA PRO A 96 -18.33 4.71 4.47
C PRO A 96 -17.95 3.94 3.20
N LEU A 97 -18.21 4.49 2.01
CA LEU A 97 -17.87 3.86 0.73
C LEU A 97 -16.35 3.73 0.56
N PHE A 98 -15.60 4.78 0.87
CA PHE A 98 -14.13 4.75 0.84
C PHE A 98 -13.56 3.71 1.81
N ARG A 99 -14.10 3.58 3.01
CA ARG A 99 -13.68 2.57 4.00
C ARG A 99 -13.96 1.14 3.51
N ARG A 100 -15.13 0.88 2.91
CA ARG A 100 -15.44 -0.42 2.30
C ARG A 100 -14.46 -0.77 1.18
N SER A 101 -14.16 0.21 0.35
CA SER A 101 -13.18 0.07 -0.73
C SER A 101 -11.79 -0.25 -0.20
N ALA A 102 -11.29 0.49 0.78
CA ALA A 102 -9.98 0.26 1.40
C ALA A 102 -9.88 -1.14 2.03
N ALA A 103 -10.93 -1.58 2.73
CA ALA A 103 -11.01 -2.92 3.31
C ALA A 103 -10.98 -4.03 2.23
N ALA A 104 -11.66 -3.83 1.10
CA ALA A 104 -11.67 -4.78 -0.01
C ALA A 104 -10.30 -4.89 -0.70
N LEU A 105 -9.49 -3.82 -0.67
CA LEU A 105 -8.16 -3.79 -1.28
C LEU A 105 -7.06 -4.41 -0.41
N GLU A 106 -7.21 -4.46 0.90
CA GLU A 106 -6.17 -4.94 1.83
C GLU A 106 -5.62 -6.34 1.49
N PRO A 107 -6.44 -7.37 1.18
CA PRO A 107 -5.93 -8.69 0.79
C PRO A 107 -5.05 -8.63 -0.47
N TYR A 108 -5.37 -7.76 -1.40
CA TYR A 108 -4.60 -7.56 -2.63
C TYR A 108 -3.28 -6.83 -2.36
N PHE A 109 -3.26 -5.88 -1.44
CA PHE A 109 -2.03 -5.24 -0.99
C PHE A 109 -1.03 -6.26 -0.43
N CYS A 110 -1.49 -7.21 0.38
CA CYS A 110 -0.67 -8.32 0.87
C CYS A 110 -0.11 -9.17 -0.29
N ARG A 111 -0.94 -9.48 -1.29
CA ARG A 111 -0.51 -10.24 -2.49
C ARG A 111 0.50 -9.47 -3.34
N PHE A 112 0.39 -8.14 -3.50
CA PHE A 112 1.38 -7.33 -4.21
C PHE A 112 2.75 -7.37 -3.54
N VAL A 113 2.82 -7.27 -2.22
CA VAL A 113 4.08 -7.43 -1.47
C VAL A 113 4.66 -8.81 -1.70
N SER A 114 3.83 -9.86 -1.59
CA SER A 114 4.26 -11.25 -1.76
C SER A 114 4.78 -11.53 -3.18
N LEU A 115 4.10 -11.02 -4.21
CA LEU A 115 4.55 -11.10 -5.60
C LEU A 115 5.86 -10.34 -5.82
N GLY A 116 6.02 -9.17 -5.18
CA GLY A 116 7.27 -8.44 -5.19
C GLY A 116 8.43 -9.26 -4.63
N MET A 117 8.24 -9.87 -3.44
CA MET A 117 9.23 -10.77 -2.82
C MET A 117 9.56 -11.99 -3.68
N ALA A 118 8.62 -12.44 -4.52
CA ALA A 118 8.81 -13.55 -5.44
C ALA A 118 9.45 -13.14 -6.78
N GLY A 119 9.72 -11.86 -7.00
CA GLY A 119 10.27 -11.35 -8.25
C GLY A 119 9.28 -11.40 -9.43
N ALA A 120 7.98 -11.34 -9.15
CA ALA A 120 6.94 -11.46 -10.19
C ALA A 120 7.12 -10.46 -11.34
N SER A 121 6.71 -10.90 -12.53
CA SER A 121 6.74 -10.12 -13.74
C SER A 121 5.71 -8.97 -13.74
N PRO A 122 5.90 -7.93 -14.56
CA PRO A 122 4.90 -6.88 -14.74
C PRO A 122 3.52 -7.41 -15.16
N ALA A 123 3.47 -8.48 -15.95
CA ALA A 123 2.21 -9.09 -16.40
C ALA A 123 1.41 -9.71 -15.24
N GLU A 124 2.08 -10.40 -14.30
CA GLU A 124 1.46 -10.96 -13.10
C GLU A 124 0.95 -9.86 -12.19
N LEU A 125 1.72 -8.80 -11.99
CA LEU A 125 1.29 -7.63 -11.21
C LEU A 125 0.08 -6.93 -11.85
N GLN A 126 0.05 -6.82 -13.18
CA GLN A 126 -1.10 -6.27 -13.90
C GLN A 126 -2.35 -7.15 -13.77
N ALA A 127 -2.19 -8.47 -13.81
CA ALA A 127 -3.30 -9.41 -13.61
C ALA A 127 -3.91 -9.25 -12.22
N LEU A 128 -3.06 -9.21 -11.18
CA LEU A 128 -3.50 -8.95 -9.80
C LEU A 128 -4.16 -7.57 -9.67
N GLY A 129 -3.66 -6.55 -10.38
CA GLY A 129 -4.25 -5.21 -10.41
C GLY A 129 -5.68 -5.19 -10.92
N ARG A 130 -5.97 -5.99 -11.96
CA ARG A 130 -7.35 -6.15 -12.48
C ARG A 130 -8.28 -6.85 -11.49
N GLU A 131 -7.77 -7.89 -10.80
CA GLU A 131 -8.53 -8.57 -9.74
C GLU A 131 -8.87 -7.60 -8.60
N ALA A 132 -7.89 -6.82 -8.15
CA ALA A 132 -8.07 -5.82 -7.09
C ALA A 132 -9.06 -4.70 -7.50
N GLU A 133 -8.97 -4.21 -8.75
CA GLU A 133 -9.93 -3.23 -9.27
C GLU A 133 -11.35 -3.80 -9.30
N HIS A 134 -11.51 -5.04 -9.73
CA HIS A 134 -12.81 -5.72 -9.74
C HIS A 134 -13.38 -5.89 -8.32
N ALA A 135 -12.55 -6.28 -7.34
CA ALA A 135 -12.96 -6.38 -5.94
C ALA A 135 -13.38 -5.02 -5.35
N MET A 136 -12.63 -3.95 -5.66
CA MET A 136 -12.98 -2.58 -5.29
C MET A 136 -14.36 -2.20 -5.86
N LEU A 137 -14.56 -2.39 -7.16
CA LEU A 137 -15.84 -2.05 -7.83
C LEU A 137 -17.00 -2.87 -7.27
N THR A 138 -16.80 -4.15 -6.99
CA THR A 138 -17.81 -5.00 -6.34
C THR A 138 -18.19 -4.47 -4.95
N ALA A 139 -17.21 -4.10 -4.13
CA ALA A 139 -17.44 -3.59 -2.77
C ALA A 139 -18.10 -2.20 -2.76
N THR A 140 -17.98 -1.45 -3.84
CA THR A 140 -18.49 -0.07 -3.96
C THR A 140 -19.73 0.06 -4.84
N GLY A 141 -20.30 -1.06 -5.32
CA GLY A 141 -21.45 -1.02 -6.24
C GLY A 141 -21.12 -0.39 -7.60
N GLY A 142 -19.88 -0.54 -8.08
CA GLY A 142 -19.41 -0.02 -9.36
C GLY A 142 -18.77 1.37 -9.29
N VAL A 143 -18.75 2.00 -8.11
CA VAL A 143 -18.16 3.34 -7.95
C VAL A 143 -16.64 3.26 -7.86
N ASN A 144 -15.96 4.02 -8.71
CA ASN A 144 -14.49 4.08 -8.72
C ASN A 144 -13.96 5.04 -7.64
N THR A 145 -13.60 4.49 -6.48
CA THR A 145 -13.10 5.26 -5.34
C THR A 145 -11.57 5.39 -5.32
N HIS A 146 -10.83 4.29 -5.57
CA HIS A 146 -9.38 4.22 -5.32
C HIS A 146 -8.54 3.75 -6.53
N LYS A 147 -9.03 3.78 -7.76
CA LYS A 147 -8.30 3.22 -8.93
C LYS A 147 -6.89 3.82 -9.09
N GLY A 148 -6.74 5.13 -8.95
CA GLY A 148 -5.43 5.81 -9.02
C GLY A 148 -4.52 5.42 -7.86
N ALA A 149 -5.06 5.38 -6.65
CA ALA A 149 -4.34 4.95 -5.46
C ALA A 149 -3.94 3.47 -5.56
N LEU A 150 -4.85 2.59 -6.00
CA LEU A 150 -4.56 1.17 -6.24
C LEU A 150 -3.37 0.98 -7.19
N TYR A 151 -3.32 1.72 -8.30
CA TYR A 151 -2.19 1.66 -9.22
C TYR A 151 -0.87 2.03 -8.53
N SER A 152 -0.83 3.11 -7.77
CA SER A 152 0.36 3.55 -7.04
C SER A 152 0.77 2.55 -5.96
N PHE A 153 -0.18 2.06 -5.15
CA PHE A 153 0.10 1.06 -4.12
C PHE A 153 0.54 -0.28 -4.70
N ALA A 154 -0.04 -0.73 -5.82
CA ALA A 154 0.40 -1.95 -6.49
C ALA A 154 1.88 -1.89 -6.85
N LEU A 155 2.34 -0.77 -7.42
CA LEU A 155 3.74 -0.56 -7.78
C LEU A 155 4.65 -0.47 -6.55
N LEU A 156 4.29 0.38 -5.58
CA LEU A 156 5.12 0.63 -4.40
C LEU A 156 5.20 -0.59 -3.48
N LEU A 157 4.10 -1.32 -3.26
CA LEU A 157 4.09 -2.52 -2.43
C LEU A 157 4.86 -3.67 -3.09
N SER A 158 4.74 -3.85 -4.41
CA SER A 158 5.55 -4.82 -5.14
C SER A 158 7.04 -4.47 -5.09
N ALA A 159 7.37 -3.19 -5.24
CA ALA A 159 8.74 -2.71 -5.15
C ALA A 159 9.32 -2.86 -3.72
N LEU A 160 8.53 -2.56 -2.70
CA LEU A 160 8.90 -2.81 -1.30
C LEU A 160 9.14 -4.30 -1.05
N GLY A 161 8.25 -5.17 -1.52
CA GLY A 161 8.43 -6.62 -1.44
C GLY A 161 9.75 -7.07 -2.07
N ARG A 162 10.07 -6.58 -3.26
CA ARG A 162 11.34 -6.88 -3.94
C ARG A 162 12.55 -6.34 -3.16
N SER A 163 12.47 -5.12 -2.66
CA SER A 163 13.54 -4.53 -1.86
C SER A 163 13.82 -5.28 -0.55
N LEU A 164 12.81 -5.93 0.04
CA LEU A 164 13.00 -6.78 1.23
C LEU A 164 13.83 -8.04 0.93
N THR A 165 13.88 -8.52 -0.31
CA THR A 165 14.61 -9.72 -0.72
C THR A 165 15.92 -9.42 -1.46
N GLU A 166 15.93 -8.38 -2.27
CA GLU A 166 17.05 -8.06 -3.16
C GLU A 166 17.81 -6.79 -2.71
N GLY A 167 17.22 -6.01 -1.80
CA GLY A 167 17.73 -4.68 -1.45
C GLY A 167 17.33 -3.60 -2.48
N GLY A 168 17.93 -2.43 -2.35
CA GLY A 168 17.74 -1.31 -3.30
C GLY A 168 16.64 -0.33 -2.89
N ASP A 169 16.49 0.74 -3.69
CA ASP A 169 15.49 1.80 -3.48
C ASP A 169 14.14 1.37 -4.05
N PRO A 170 13.08 1.26 -3.23
CA PRO A 170 11.75 0.89 -3.69
C PRO A 170 11.17 1.84 -4.76
N PHE A 171 11.48 3.12 -4.71
CA PHE A 171 10.99 4.07 -5.71
C PHE A 171 11.63 3.85 -7.09
N HIS A 172 12.91 3.51 -7.12
CA HIS A 172 13.58 3.15 -8.36
C HIS A 172 12.99 1.85 -8.94
N THR A 173 12.79 0.85 -8.11
CA THR A 173 12.17 -0.42 -8.50
C THR A 173 10.73 -0.21 -9.00
N ALA A 174 9.93 0.62 -8.33
CA ALA A 174 8.57 0.94 -8.73
C ALA A 174 8.54 1.66 -10.10
N ALA A 175 9.48 2.58 -10.35
CA ALA A 175 9.62 3.25 -11.64
C ALA A 175 9.95 2.26 -12.78
N ALA A 176 10.84 1.31 -12.53
CA ALA A 176 11.19 0.27 -13.49
C ALA A 176 9.98 -0.63 -13.82
N ILE A 177 9.22 -1.06 -12.80
CA ILE A 177 7.97 -1.83 -12.99
C ILE A 177 6.96 -1.01 -13.81
N ALA A 178 6.74 0.27 -13.45
CA ALA A 178 5.79 1.15 -14.15
C ALA A 178 6.16 1.36 -15.62
N GLY A 179 7.46 1.49 -15.92
CA GLY A 179 7.98 1.61 -17.29
C GLY A 179 7.75 0.36 -18.13
N ALA A 180 7.85 -0.82 -17.51
CA ALA A 180 7.66 -2.11 -18.18
C ALA A 180 6.18 -2.49 -18.40
N LEU A 181 5.23 -1.84 -17.69
CA LEU A 181 3.81 -2.07 -17.88
C LEU A 181 3.32 -1.43 -19.19
N PRO A 182 2.42 -2.10 -19.95
CA PRO A 182 1.80 -1.49 -21.12
C PRO A 182 0.98 -0.26 -20.73
N PRO A 183 0.86 0.74 -21.62
CA PRO A 183 -0.02 1.88 -21.38
C PRO A 183 -1.48 1.43 -21.25
N ALA A 184 -2.16 1.96 -20.23
CA ALA A 184 -3.61 1.76 -20.11
C ALA A 184 -4.36 2.46 -21.25
N SER A 185 -5.46 1.86 -21.71
CA SER A 185 -6.41 2.42 -22.66
C SER A 185 -7.82 2.47 -22.03
N GLY A 186 -8.67 3.36 -22.51
CA GLY A 186 -10.06 3.46 -22.04
C GLY A 186 -10.26 4.02 -20.63
N THR A 187 -9.26 4.71 -20.06
CA THR A 187 -9.35 5.38 -18.76
C THR A 187 -9.38 6.89 -18.92
N HIS A 188 -9.90 7.62 -17.90
CA HIS A 188 -9.86 9.09 -17.88
C HIS A 188 -8.41 9.61 -18.05
N GLY A 189 -7.43 8.99 -17.37
CA GLY A 189 -6.03 9.34 -17.52
C GLY A 189 -5.48 9.09 -18.92
N SER A 190 -5.95 8.05 -19.64
CA SER A 190 -5.54 7.83 -21.03
C SER A 190 -6.16 8.85 -21.99
N ALA A 191 -7.37 9.32 -21.72
CA ALA A 191 -8.06 10.33 -22.53
C ALA A 191 -7.37 11.71 -22.47
N VAL A 192 -6.78 12.07 -21.34
CA VAL A 192 -6.12 13.38 -21.13
C VAL A 192 -4.59 13.31 -21.11
N ARG A 193 -3.99 12.18 -21.49
CA ARG A 193 -2.55 11.94 -21.43
C ARG A 193 -1.72 13.01 -22.17
N ALA A 194 -2.22 13.53 -23.27
CA ALA A 194 -1.56 14.58 -24.01
C ALA A 194 -1.51 15.93 -23.27
N GLN A 195 -2.38 16.09 -22.27
CA GLN A 195 -2.55 17.34 -21.50
C GLN A 195 -1.89 17.27 -20.13
N CYS A 196 -1.84 16.07 -19.53
CA CYS A 196 -1.22 15.84 -18.23
C CYS A 196 -0.65 14.43 -18.11
N GLY A 197 0.48 14.29 -17.42
CA GLY A 197 1.16 13.01 -17.25
C GLY A 197 0.39 12.00 -16.37
N GLY A 198 -0.38 12.48 -15.41
CA GLY A 198 -1.16 11.68 -14.46
C GLY A 198 -0.31 10.73 -13.61
N VAL A 199 -0.99 9.82 -12.90
CA VAL A 199 -0.38 8.87 -11.95
C VAL A 199 0.68 7.96 -12.59
N ARG A 200 0.54 7.63 -13.88
CA ARG A 200 1.54 6.81 -14.58
C ARG A 200 2.87 7.54 -14.76
N GLN A 201 2.84 8.82 -15.15
CA GLN A 201 4.05 9.62 -15.32
C GLN A 201 4.74 9.83 -13.97
N GLU A 202 3.96 10.09 -12.93
CA GLU A 202 4.46 10.18 -11.55
C GLU A 202 5.21 8.89 -11.15
N ALA A 203 4.62 7.72 -11.45
CA ALA A 203 5.23 6.43 -11.14
C ALA A 203 6.51 6.17 -11.94
N ILE A 204 6.51 6.41 -13.27
CA ILE A 204 7.68 6.22 -14.14
C ILE A 204 8.84 7.14 -13.70
N SER A 205 8.53 8.34 -13.21
CA SER A 205 9.52 9.30 -12.68
C SER A 205 10.00 8.97 -11.25
N GLY A 206 9.57 7.86 -10.65
CA GLY A 206 9.98 7.44 -9.31
C GLY A 206 9.27 8.18 -8.18
N PHE A 207 8.03 8.58 -8.40
CA PHE A 207 7.16 9.23 -7.41
C PHE A 207 7.76 10.50 -6.78
N PRO A 208 8.23 11.48 -7.56
CA PRO A 208 8.86 12.68 -7.04
C PRO A 208 7.96 13.44 -6.08
N THR A 209 6.66 13.55 -6.40
CA THR A 209 5.68 14.21 -5.54
C THR A 209 5.51 13.50 -4.21
N ALA A 210 5.37 12.17 -4.20
CA ALA A 210 5.23 11.39 -2.97
C ALA A 210 6.50 11.47 -2.09
N ARG A 211 7.69 11.50 -2.71
CA ARG A 211 8.97 11.68 -2.00
C ARG A 211 9.04 13.04 -1.31
N HIS A 212 8.64 14.09 -1.99
CA HIS A 212 8.60 15.44 -1.39
C HIS A 212 7.52 15.56 -0.31
N MET A 213 6.32 15.00 -0.54
CA MET A 213 5.25 14.98 0.46
C MET A 213 5.67 14.29 1.76
N ARG A 214 6.49 13.23 1.69
CA ARG A 214 7.03 12.56 2.89
C ARG A 214 7.82 13.53 3.77
N GLU A 215 8.60 14.44 3.16
CA GLU A 215 9.34 15.46 3.90
C GLU A 215 8.40 16.50 4.51
N LEU A 216 7.40 16.94 3.77
CA LEU A 216 6.39 17.88 4.25
C LEU A 216 5.54 17.28 5.38
N LEU A 217 5.14 16.02 5.28
CA LEU A 217 4.41 15.32 6.34
C LEU A 217 5.14 15.37 7.68
N SER A 218 6.46 15.17 7.67
CA SER A 218 7.26 15.17 8.90
C SER A 218 7.49 16.58 9.48
N ARG A 219 7.45 17.62 8.64
CA ARG A 219 7.75 19.01 9.04
C ARG A 219 6.50 19.84 9.31
N SER A 220 5.47 19.67 8.51
CA SER A 220 4.33 20.60 8.44
C SER A 220 2.96 19.92 8.59
N GLY A 221 2.94 18.58 8.67
CA GLY A 221 1.73 17.79 8.84
C GLY A 221 0.97 17.48 7.55
N ALA A 222 -0.06 16.63 7.68
CA ALA A 222 -0.75 16.03 6.55
C ALA A 222 -1.54 17.04 5.69
N LEU A 223 -2.15 18.05 6.31
CA LEU A 223 -2.92 19.05 5.58
C LEU A 223 -2.02 19.89 4.67
N ALA A 224 -0.86 20.33 5.18
CA ALA A 224 0.11 21.09 4.39
C ALA A 224 0.67 20.25 3.22
N ALA A 225 0.96 18.97 3.43
CA ALA A 225 1.39 18.07 2.38
C ALA A 225 0.30 17.89 1.30
N LEU A 226 -0.97 17.73 1.71
CA LEU A 226 -2.10 17.62 0.78
C LEU A 226 -2.27 18.89 -0.06
N THR A 227 -2.35 20.07 0.56
CA THR A 227 -2.53 21.34 -0.16
C THR A 227 -1.36 21.61 -1.10
N TRP A 228 -0.14 21.34 -0.68
CA TRP A 228 1.02 21.42 -1.57
C TRP A 228 0.88 20.50 -2.78
N SER A 229 0.45 19.23 -2.59
CA SER A 229 0.25 18.30 -3.70
C SER A 229 -0.84 18.76 -4.66
N MET A 230 -1.95 19.28 -4.15
CA MET A 230 -3.04 19.85 -4.96
C MET A 230 -2.57 21.05 -5.81
N SER A 231 -1.63 21.84 -5.29
CA SER A 231 -1.05 22.98 -6.03
C SER A 231 -0.07 22.56 -7.14
N ARG A 232 0.42 21.34 -7.17
CA ARG A 232 1.51 20.90 -8.06
C ARG A 232 1.15 19.73 -8.97
N LEU A 233 0.32 18.79 -8.52
CA LEU A 233 -0.02 17.61 -9.32
C LEU A 233 -0.92 17.97 -10.51
N ASP A 234 -0.62 17.32 -11.63
CA ASP A 234 -1.50 17.26 -12.79
C ASP A 234 -2.59 16.20 -12.56
N ASP A 235 -3.65 16.59 -11.85
CA ASP A 235 -4.77 15.66 -11.61
C ASP A 235 -5.54 15.42 -12.90
N SER A 236 -5.40 14.20 -13.42
CA SER A 236 -6.09 13.78 -14.65
C SER A 236 -7.62 13.78 -14.53
N THR A 237 -8.16 13.60 -13.32
CA THR A 237 -9.61 13.65 -13.08
C THR A 237 -10.11 15.10 -13.12
N LEU A 238 -9.37 16.03 -12.52
CA LEU A 238 -9.68 17.46 -12.62
C LEU A 238 -9.62 17.95 -14.06
N VAL A 239 -8.58 17.56 -14.83
CA VAL A 239 -8.45 17.92 -16.24
C VAL A 239 -9.58 17.31 -17.07
N TYR A 240 -9.95 16.06 -16.81
CA TYR A 240 -11.04 15.40 -17.53
C TYR A 240 -12.40 16.04 -17.28
N ARG A 241 -12.70 16.44 -16.01
CA ARG A 241 -14.00 17.03 -15.62
C ARG A 241 -14.09 18.55 -15.84
N GLY A 242 -13.01 19.28 -15.52
CA GLY A 242 -13.00 20.75 -15.50
C GLY A 242 -12.08 21.40 -16.53
N GLY A 243 -11.44 20.60 -17.39
CA GLY A 243 -10.46 21.09 -18.36
C GLY A 243 -9.21 21.71 -17.70
N PRO A 244 -8.30 22.29 -18.51
CA PRO A 244 -7.10 22.98 -18.01
C PRO A 244 -7.41 24.16 -17.07
N GLU A 245 -8.58 24.77 -17.23
CA GLU A 245 -9.03 25.90 -16.38
C GLU A 245 -9.40 25.44 -14.98
N GLY A 246 -10.10 24.30 -14.84
CA GLY A 246 -10.41 23.70 -13.54
C GLY A 246 -9.15 23.34 -12.76
N LEU A 247 -8.15 22.75 -13.43
CA LEU A 247 -6.87 22.47 -12.81
C LEU A 247 -6.16 23.75 -12.33
N ARG A 248 -6.16 24.80 -13.16
CA ARG A 248 -5.57 26.10 -12.82
C ARG A 248 -6.23 26.74 -11.60
N TYR A 249 -7.56 26.69 -11.54
CA TYR A 249 -8.33 27.22 -10.41
C TYR A 249 -7.95 26.51 -9.09
N VAL A 250 -7.95 25.17 -9.09
CA VAL A 250 -7.59 24.39 -7.88
C VAL A 250 -6.16 24.69 -7.44
N ARG A 251 -5.21 24.80 -8.37
CA ARG A 251 -3.81 25.13 -8.06
C ARG A 251 -3.61 26.51 -7.44
N GLN A 252 -4.44 27.48 -7.83
CA GLN A 252 -4.39 28.82 -7.26
C GLN A 252 -5.06 28.91 -5.88
N ALA A 253 -6.06 28.02 -5.62
CA ALA A 253 -6.80 28.00 -4.37
C ALA A 253 -6.12 27.17 -3.26
N ALA A 254 -5.20 26.27 -3.64
CA ALA A 254 -4.44 25.42 -2.72
C ALA A 254 -3.13 26.08 -2.26
#